data_8f5101aae89a7ffda74b13737cd32e8a
#
_entry.id   8f5101aae89a7ffda74b13737cd32e8a
#
_cell.length_a   1.000
_cell.length_b   1.000
_cell.length_c   1.000
_cell.angle_alpha   90.00
_cell.angle_beta   90.00
_cell.angle_gamma   90.00
#
_symmetry.space_group_name_H-M   'P 1'
#
loop_
_entity.id
_entity.type
_entity.pdbx_description
1 polymer ?
#
loop_
_entity_poly.entity_id
_entity_poly.type
_entity_poly.pdbx_seq_one_letter_code
_entity_poly.pdbx_strand_id
1 'polypeptide(L)'
;MLSILYIVTISILKWINSIGVLYYLNVRAYINYCMEGLGMSIDTYTETLKINQLIEKATSHFQLSSTQLYKKILKNHEGELTELGAINVKTGKYTGRSPKDKFIVTEPSYKDNINWGDINQPMDEETFLKLYNKVLDYLNQKDELYIFSGYAGSDKESRLKLKVINELAWHNLFARNMFIRPESIDEAQNIKPNFTIVSAPHFKANPKLDGTHSETFVIISFKHKVILIGGTEYAGEMKKGIFSVMNYLLPMQDIMSMHCSANVGEKGDVALFFGLSGTGKTTLSADPKRKLIGDDEHGWNKNGVFNIEGGCYAKAIHLSKQKEPQIYNAIKYGTILENTVTNDDGTVDFDDNTYTENTRAAYPIDYIENIVT
;
A
#
# COMPACT_ATOMS: atom_id res chain seq x y z
N MET A 1 12.34 -30.20 15.48
CA MET A 1 12.73 -29.41 16.67
C MET A 1 11.99 -28.06 16.76
N LEU A 2 11.91 -27.26 15.70
CA LEU A 2 11.16 -25.98 15.69
C LEU A 2 9.66 -26.13 15.97
N SER A 3 8.99 -27.15 15.43
CA SER A 3 7.56 -27.40 15.65
C SER A 3 7.18 -27.74 17.08
N ILE A 4 8.07 -28.43 17.81
CA ILE A 4 7.86 -28.82 19.22
C ILE A 4 8.03 -27.58 20.11
N LEU A 5 9.01 -26.72 19.82
CA LEU A 5 9.20 -25.43 20.52
C LEU A 5 7.98 -24.54 20.35
N TYR A 6 7.41 -24.49 19.15
CA TYR A 6 6.21 -23.72 18.81
C TYR A 6 4.98 -24.15 19.63
N ILE A 7 4.72 -25.46 19.74
CA ILE A 7 3.60 -26.02 20.51
C ILE A 7 3.79 -25.79 22.02
N VAL A 8 4.99 -25.93 22.52
CA VAL A 8 5.31 -25.71 23.94
C VAL A 8 5.15 -24.25 24.33
N THR A 9 5.59 -23.31 23.46
CA THR A 9 5.47 -21.86 23.73
C THR A 9 4.01 -21.39 23.74
N ILE A 10 3.16 -21.90 22.81
CA ILE A 10 1.72 -21.59 22.79
C ILE A 10 1.00 -22.14 24.03
N SER A 11 1.36 -23.34 24.46
CA SER A 11 0.76 -23.96 25.65
C SER A 11 1.14 -23.21 26.93
N ILE A 12 2.37 -22.73 27.02
CA ILE A 12 2.87 -21.91 28.14
C ILE A 12 2.16 -20.55 28.17
N LEU A 13 2.01 -19.88 27.03
CA LEU A 13 1.30 -18.58 26.95
C LEU A 13 -0.19 -18.70 27.31
N LYS A 14 -0.87 -19.78 26.92
CA LYS A 14 -2.27 -20.04 27.33
C LYS A 14 -2.38 -20.32 28.85
N TRP A 15 -1.38 -20.96 29.44
CA TRP A 15 -1.36 -21.29 30.85
C TRP A 15 -1.06 -20.07 31.74
N ILE A 16 -0.20 -19.15 31.28
CA ILE A 16 0.16 -17.90 31.96
C ILE A 16 -1.03 -16.93 32.12
N ASN A 17 -1.95 -16.89 31.16
CA ASN A 17 -3.18 -16.07 31.28
C ASN A 17 -4.10 -16.51 32.44
N SER A 18 -3.83 -17.64 33.07
CA SER A 18 -4.62 -18.17 34.18
C SER A 18 -3.98 -18.03 35.58
N ILE A 19 -2.72 -17.53 35.70
CA ILE A 19 -1.98 -17.46 36.96
C ILE A 19 -1.32 -16.09 37.18
N GLY A 20 -1.69 -15.37 38.22
CA GLY A 20 -1.45 -13.96 38.52
C GLY A 20 -0.01 -13.37 38.43
N VAL A 21 0.03 -12.06 38.55
CA VAL A 21 1.04 -11.07 38.15
C VAL A 21 2.52 -11.31 38.53
N LEU A 22 2.83 -12.00 39.58
CA LEU A 22 4.24 -12.16 40.05
C LEU A 22 5.04 -13.24 39.27
N TYR A 23 4.37 -14.22 38.67
CA TYR A 23 5.00 -15.22 37.79
C TYR A 23 5.24 -14.62 36.40
N TYR A 24 4.48 -13.60 36.02
CA TYR A 24 4.49 -12.94 34.70
C TYR A 24 5.85 -12.32 34.36
N LEU A 25 6.52 -11.67 35.31
CA LEU A 25 7.81 -10.98 35.09
C LEU A 25 8.97 -11.94 34.80
N ASN A 26 9.03 -13.07 35.52
CA ASN A 26 10.09 -14.05 35.31
C ASN A 26 9.91 -14.87 34.02
N VAL A 27 8.66 -15.18 33.66
CA VAL A 27 8.35 -15.88 32.42
C VAL A 27 8.54 -14.99 31.22
N ARG A 28 8.18 -13.71 31.30
CA ARG A 28 8.44 -12.73 30.25
C ARG A 28 9.94 -12.54 30.00
N ALA A 29 10.76 -12.49 31.06
CA ALA A 29 12.22 -12.42 30.93
C ALA A 29 12.82 -13.69 30.30
N TYR A 30 12.33 -14.89 30.65
CA TYR A 30 12.76 -16.15 30.06
C TYR A 30 12.34 -16.26 28.56
N ILE A 31 11.13 -15.86 28.23
CA ILE A 31 10.67 -15.83 26.83
C ILE A 31 11.48 -14.81 26.04
N ASN A 32 11.77 -13.61 26.59
CA ASN A 32 12.66 -12.63 25.94
C ASN A 32 14.04 -13.24 25.65
N TYR A 33 14.66 -13.91 26.61
CA TYR A 33 15.95 -14.57 26.43
C TYR A 33 15.91 -15.63 25.32
N CYS A 34 14.85 -16.43 25.26
CA CYS A 34 14.68 -17.43 24.19
C CYS A 34 14.43 -16.78 22.82
N MET A 35 13.71 -15.66 22.78
CA MET A 35 13.39 -14.94 21.54
C MET A 35 14.58 -14.11 21.04
N GLU A 36 15.39 -13.53 21.91
CA GLU A 36 16.67 -12.89 21.55
C GLU A 36 17.63 -13.88 20.89
N GLY A 37 17.67 -15.13 21.35
CA GLY A 37 18.39 -16.23 20.71
C GLY A 37 17.87 -16.56 19.28
N LEU A 38 16.63 -16.15 18.95
CA LEU A 38 16.03 -16.24 17.61
C LEU A 38 16.11 -14.91 16.83
N GLY A 39 16.74 -13.86 17.40
CA GLY A 39 16.83 -12.54 16.79
C GLY A 39 15.50 -11.76 16.74
N MET A 40 14.57 -12.06 17.65
CA MET A 40 13.22 -11.47 17.66
C MET A 40 12.81 -11.03 19.08
N SER A 41 12.14 -9.87 19.22
CA SER A 41 11.55 -9.46 20.51
C SER A 41 10.16 -10.09 20.73
N ILE A 42 9.69 -10.14 21.97
CA ILE A 42 8.31 -10.60 22.28
C ILE A 42 7.28 -9.75 21.54
N ASP A 43 7.47 -8.44 21.48
CA ASP A 43 6.53 -7.54 20.84
C ASP A 43 6.45 -7.83 19.33
N THR A 44 7.58 -7.97 18.66
CA THR A 44 7.64 -8.36 17.23
C THR A 44 6.99 -9.73 16.98
N TYR A 45 7.18 -10.68 17.89
CA TYR A 45 6.53 -12.00 17.80
C TYR A 45 5.01 -11.90 17.96
N THR A 46 4.54 -11.13 18.94
CA THR A 46 3.12 -10.93 19.23
C THR A 46 2.42 -10.25 18.03
N GLU A 47 3.05 -9.25 17.43
CA GLU A 47 2.53 -8.56 16.24
C GLU A 47 2.48 -9.48 15.02
N THR A 48 3.53 -10.26 14.80
CA THR A 48 3.57 -11.28 13.73
C THR A 48 2.44 -12.30 13.91
N LEU A 49 2.17 -12.73 15.15
CA LEU A 49 1.05 -13.63 15.44
C LEU A 49 -0.31 -12.98 15.14
N LYS A 50 -0.53 -11.73 15.55
CA LYS A 50 -1.78 -11.03 15.26
C LYS A 50 -2.00 -10.85 13.76
N ILE A 51 -0.97 -10.46 13.01
CA ILE A 51 -1.06 -10.38 11.53
C ILE A 51 -1.42 -11.74 10.93
N ASN A 52 -0.74 -12.81 11.36
CA ASN A 52 -1.05 -14.15 10.84
C ASN A 52 -2.49 -14.56 11.17
N GLN A 53 -2.98 -14.24 12.37
CA GLN A 53 -4.39 -14.49 12.73
C GLN A 53 -5.37 -13.76 11.81
N LEU A 54 -5.09 -12.49 11.44
CA LEU A 54 -5.91 -11.76 10.47
C LEU A 54 -5.88 -12.42 9.08
N ILE A 55 -4.72 -12.90 8.65
CA ILE A 55 -4.55 -13.55 7.34
C ILE A 55 -5.25 -14.91 7.29
N GLU A 56 -5.14 -15.68 8.36
CA GLU A 56 -5.68 -17.05 8.47
C GLU A 56 -7.15 -17.08 8.87
N LYS A 57 -7.75 -15.92 9.17
CA LYS A 57 -9.16 -15.81 9.50
C LYS A 57 -10.02 -16.37 8.35
N ALA A 58 -10.99 -17.21 8.67
CA ALA A 58 -11.86 -17.88 7.69
C ALA A 58 -12.59 -16.92 6.74
N THR A 59 -12.82 -15.67 7.18
CA THR A 59 -13.46 -14.59 6.40
C THR A 59 -12.48 -13.70 5.67
N SER A 60 -11.17 -13.99 5.74
CA SER A 60 -10.16 -13.25 4.99
C SER A 60 -10.04 -13.79 3.56
N HIS A 61 -10.09 -12.88 2.60
CA HIS A 61 -10.04 -13.19 1.18
C HIS A 61 -8.63 -12.94 0.64
N PHE A 62 -7.92 -14.01 0.30
CA PHE A 62 -6.56 -13.92 -0.22
C PHE A 62 -6.53 -13.89 -1.74
N GLN A 63 -5.82 -12.92 -2.31
CA GLN A 63 -5.44 -12.80 -3.73
C GLN A 63 -6.63 -12.87 -4.70
N LEU A 64 -7.76 -12.23 -4.36
CA LEU A 64 -8.93 -12.21 -5.22
C LEU A 64 -8.62 -11.61 -6.60
N SER A 65 -9.24 -12.17 -7.64
CA SER A 65 -9.22 -11.60 -8.98
C SER A 65 -10.01 -10.29 -9.05
N SER A 66 -9.76 -9.47 -10.08
CA SER A 66 -10.54 -8.23 -10.29
C SER A 66 -12.05 -8.51 -10.34
N THR A 67 -12.47 -9.61 -10.99
CA THR A 67 -13.89 -10.00 -11.05
C THR A 67 -14.48 -10.33 -9.67
N GLN A 68 -13.73 -11.01 -8.82
CA GLN A 68 -14.18 -11.32 -7.46
C GLN A 68 -14.25 -10.05 -6.61
N LEU A 69 -13.27 -9.16 -6.75
CA LEU A 69 -13.25 -7.86 -6.05
C LEU A 69 -14.40 -6.96 -6.50
N TYR A 70 -14.71 -6.89 -7.81
CA TYR A 70 -15.90 -6.17 -8.31
C TYR A 70 -17.19 -6.66 -7.66
N LYS A 71 -17.39 -7.98 -7.57
CA LYS A 71 -18.57 -8.55 -6.88
C LYS A 71 -18.63 -8.14 -5.42
N LYS A 72 -17.50 -8.08 -4.72
CA LYS A 72 -17.43 -7.66 -3.32
C LYS A 72 -17.71 -6.16 -3.18
N ILE A 73 -17.08 -5.32 -3.99
CA ILE A 73 -17.28 -3.87 -4.00
C ILE A 73 -18.76 -3.51 -4.18
N LEU A 74 -19.40 -4.09 -5.20
CA LEU A 74 -20.82 -3.83 -5.49
C LEU A 74 -21.73 -4.38 -4.39
N LYS A 75 -21.46 -5.60 -3.87
CA LYS A 75 -22.23 -6.20 -2.78
C LYS A 75 -22.14 -5.38 -1.49
N ASN A 76 -20.95 -4.84 -1.20
CA ASN A 76 -20.67 -4.09 0.02
C ASN A 76 -21.04 -2.59 -0.12
N HIS A 77 -21.54 -2.18 -1.28
CA HIS A 77 -21.85 -0.77 -1.59
C HIS A 77 -20.64 0.16 -1.44
N GLU A 78 -19.43 -0.34 -1.74
CA GLU A 78 -18.18 0.43 -1.68
C GLU A 78 -17.97 1.32 -2.92
N GLY A 79 -18.70 1.12 -4.00
CA GLY A 79 -18.62 1.86 -5.24
C GLY A 79 -19.72 1.47 -6.22
N GLU A 80 -19.75 2.12 -7.38
CA GLU A 80 -20.72 1.93 -8.43
C GLU A 80 -20.04 1.60 -9.78
N LEU A 81 -20.75 0.84 -10.62
CA LEU A 81 -20.24 0.49 -11.95
C LEU A 81 -20.61 1.60 -12.94
N THR A 82 -19.60 2.09 -13.69
CA THR A 82 -19.81 3.07 -14.75
C THR A 82 -20.10 2.40 -16.11
N GLU A 83 -20.58 3.16 -17.09
CA GLU A 83 -20.80 2.68 -18.46
C GLU A 83 -19.51 2.16 -19.13
N LEU A 84 -18.34 2.72 -18.73
CA LEU A 84 -17.03 2.30 -19.21
C LEU A 84 -16.56 0.97 -18.60
N GLY A 85 -17.32 0.42 -17.65
CA GLY A 85 -16.97 -0.79 -16.91
C GLY A 85 -15.98 -0.56 -15.76
N ALA A 86 -15.54 0.66 -15.49
CA ALA A 86 -14.76 1.00 -14.32
C ALA A 86 -15.64 1.03 -13.06
N ILE A 87 -15.04 0.83 -11.89
CA ILE A 87 -15.69 1.09 -10.59
C ILE A 87 -15.39 2.54 -10.18
N ASN A 88 -16.43 3.32 -9.92
CA ASN A 88 -16.31 4.64 -9.32
C ASN A 88 -16.53 4.57 -7.81
N VAL A 89 -15.59 5.12 -7.04
CA VAL A 89 -15.63 5.15 -5.57
C VAL A 89 -15.51 6.57 -5.04
N LYS A 90 -16.02 6.80 -3.83
CA LYS A 90 -15.90 8.07 -3.12
C LYS A 90 -14.98 7.89 -1.92
N THR A 91 -13.98 8.75 -1.77
CA THR A 91 -13.01 8.67 -0.68
C THR A 91 -13.38 9.55 0.53
N GLY A 92 -14.64 10.00 0.59
CA GLY A 92 -15.18 10.78 1.69
C GLY A 92 -14.46 12.12 1.90
N LYS A 93 -14.14 12.43 3.15
CA LYS A 93 -13.53 13.69 3.56
C LYS A 93 -12.12 13.93 2.96
N TYR A 94 -11.37 12.85 2.77
CA TYR A 94 -9.98 12.94 2.31
C TYR A 94 -9.90 12.54 0.84
N THR A 95 -9.89 13.52 -0.05
CA THR A 95 -9.80 13.33 -1.50
C THR A 95 -8.37 13.40 -2.04
N GLY A 96 -7.38 13.38 -1.14
CA GLY A 96 -5.96 13.45 -1.44
C GLY A 96 -5.13 13.02 -0.25
N ARG A 97 -3.80 13.06 -0.41
CA ARG A 97 -2.85 12.72 0.65
C ARG A 97 -2.97 13.66 1.86
N SER A 98 -2.66 13.10 3.04
CA SER A 98 -2.58 13.83 4.29
C SER A 98 -1.11 13.96 4.77
N PRO A 99 -0.28 14.81 4.14
CA PRO A 99 1.16 14.87 4.42
C PRO A 99 1.47 15.27 5.86
N LYS A 100 0.59 16.03 6.52
CA LYS A 100 0.75 16.41 7.92
C LYS A 100 0.44 15.29 8.92
N ASP A 101 -0.20 14.22 8.46
CA ASP A 101 -0.56 13.04 9.26
C ASP A 101 0.37 11.84 8.95
N LYS A 102 1.52 12.11 8.30
CA LYS A 102 2.54 11.11 8.01
C LYS A 102 3.61 11.11 9.09
N PHE A 103 3.85 9.92 9.65
CA PHE A 103 4.84 9.69 10.69
C PHE A 103 5.82 8.59 10.27
N ILE A 104 7.06 8.69 10.79
CA ILE A 104 8.04 7.60 10.73
C ILE A 104 8.43 7.26 12.17
N VAL A 105 8.40 5.98 12.51
CA VAL A 105 8.78 5.53 13.85
C VAL A 105 10.26 5.79 14.08
N THR A 106 10.59 6.42 15.21
CA THR A 106 11.97 6.75 15.58
C THR A 106 12.67 5.51 16.15
N GLU A 107 13.47 4.88 15.32
CA GLU A 107 14.18 3.63 15.63
C GLU A 107 15.70 3.86 15.54
N PRO A 108 16.51 3.42 16.53
CA PRO A 108 17.94 3.72 16.56
C PRO A 108 18.70 3.37 15.28
N SER A 109 18.33 2.24 14.63
CA SER A 109 19.00 1.74 13.43
C SER A 109 18.69 2.52 12.15
N TYR A 110 17.66 3.37 12.15
CA TYR A 110 17.15 4.03 10.94
C TYR A 110 17.10 5.56 11.03
N LYS A 111 17.04 6.12 12.24
CA LYS A 111 16.76 7.55 12.49
C LYS A 111 17.74 8.52 11.84
N ASP A 112 19.03 8.14 11.73
CA ASP A 112 20.09 9.03 11.29
C ASP A 112 20.09 9.28 9.78
N ASN A 113 19.39 8.40 9.01
CA ASN A 113 19.29 8.51 7.56
C ASN A 113 17.93 9.09 7.10
N ILE A 114 17.08 9.52 8.03
CA ILE A 114 15.78 10.11 7.71
C ILE A 114 15.89 11.63 7.73
N ASN A 115 15.43 12.26 6.66
CA ASN A 115 15.28 13.71 6.62
C ASN A 115 14.04 14.13 7.42
N TRP A 116 14.24 14.35 8.71
CA TRP A 116 13.19 14.77 9.63
C TRP A 116 12.71 16.20 9.36
N GLY A 117 11.41 16.46 9.53
CA GLY A 117 10.78 17.76 9.33
C GLY A 117 9.26 17.64 9.24
N ASP A 118 8.63 18.65 8.66
CA ASP A 118 7.16 18.76 8.58
C ASP A 118 6.49 17.61 7.81
N ILE A 119 7.23 16.94 6.93
CA ILE A 119 6.72 15.83 6.11
C ILE A 119 7.04 14.47 6.74
N ASN A 120 8.26 14.28 7.27
CA ASN A 120 8.68 13.06 7.95
C ASN A 120 8.71 13.34 9.45
N GLN A 121 7.56 13.22 10.09
CA GLN A 121 7.42 13.53 11.51
C GLN A 121 7.77 12.31 12.37
N PRO A 122 8.49 12.49 13.48
CA PRO A 122 8.85 11.37 14.33
C PRO A 122 7.66 10.89 15.18
N MET A 123 7.57 9.57 15.35
CA MET A 123 6.69 8.92 16.35
C MET A 123 7.54 7.94 17.17
N ASP A 124 7.41 7.93 18.48
CA ASP A 124 8.10 6.94 19.29
C ASP A 124 7.51 5.54 19.12
N GLU A 125 8.34 4.52 19.33
CA GLU A 125 7.97 3.12 19.09
C GLU A 125 6.83 2.65 20.01
N GLU A 126 6.80 3.09 21.27
CA GLU A 126 5.76 2.69 22.22
C GLU A 126 4.39 3.21 21.80
N THR A 127 4.31 4.48 21.38
CA THR A 127 3.09 5.09 20.83
C THR A 127 2.63 4.39 19.57
N PHE A 128 3.55 4.10 18.64
CA PHE A 128 3.25 3.33 17.44
C PHE A 128 2.67 1.96 17.78
N LEU A 129 3.31 1.19 18.65
CA LEU A 129 2.87 -0.16 19.02
C LEU A 129 1.49 -0.18 19.67
N LYS A 130 1.17 0.81 20.51
CA LYS A 130 -0.16 0.95 21.10
C LYS A 130 -1.22 1.17 20.03
N LEU A 131 -0.99 2.08 19.10
CA LEU A 131 -1.93 2.36 18.01
C LEU A 131 -2.02 1.18 17.03
N TYR A 132 -0.90 0.57 16.68
CA TYR A 132 -0.84 -0.59 15.81
C TYR A 132 -1.67 -1.75 16.37
N ASN A 133 -1.52 -2.08 17.64
CA ASN A 133 -2.32 -3.11 18.30
C ASN A 133 -3.83 -2.80 18.28
N LYS A 134 -4.22 -1.53 18.52
CA LYS A 134 -5.63 -1.12 18.42
C LYS A 134 -6.19 -1.35 17.02
N VAL A 135 -5.41 -1.03 15.97
CA VAL A 135 -5.83 -1.24 14.58
C VAL A 135 -5.95 -2.73 14.26
N LEU A 136 -5.00 -3.57 14.70
CA LEU A 136 -5.09 -5.02 14.49
C LEU A 136 -6.31 -5.63 15.21
N ASP A 137 -6.57 -5.22 16.45
CA ASP A 137 -7.73 -5.66 17.22
C ASP A 137 -9.04 -5.20 16.58
N TYR A 138 -9.08 -3.99 16.00
CA TYR A 138 -10.22 -3.48 15.22
C TYR A 138 -10.45 -4.32 13.95
N LEU A 139 -9.41 -4.58 13.16
CA LEU A 139 -9.51 -5.38 11.95
C LEU A 139 -9.93 -6.84 12.26
N ASN A 140 -9.52 -7.36 13.41
CA ASN A 140 -9.93 -8.70 13.83
C ASN A 140 -11.45 -8.82 14.10
N GLN A 141 -12.12 -7.70 14.34
CA GLN A 141 -13.59 -7.67 14.55
C GLN A 141 -14.37 -7.52 13.24
N LYS A 142 -13.70 -7.27 12.10
CA LYS A 142 -14.37 -7.13 10.81
C LYS A 142 -14.86 -8.47 10.28
N ASP A 143 -15.98 -8.44 9.59
CA ASP A 143 -16.59 -9.65 8.99
C ASP A 143 -15.72 -10.16 7.82
N GLU A 144 -15.15 -9.26 7.03
CA GLU A 144 -14.32 -9.59 5.87
C GLU A 144 -13.04 -8.74 5.86
N LEU A 145 -11.94 -9.35 5.42
CA LEU A 145 -10.68 -8.66 5.11
C LEU A 145 -10.18 -9.12 3.75
N TYR A 146 -9.42 -8.26 3.08
CA TYR A 146 -8.90 -8.51 1.74
C TYR A 146 -7.38 -8.45 1.76
N ILE A 147 -6.73 -9.50 1.25
CA ILE A 147 -5.29 -9.68 1.34
C ILE A 147 -4.71 -9.82 -0.05
N PHE A 148 -3.74 -8.99 -0.37
CA PHE A 148 -2.94 -9.03 -1.58
C PHE A 148 -1.48 -9.28 -1.25
N SER A 149 -0.82 -10.15 -2.00
CA SER A 149 0.64 -10.31 -2.01
C SER A 149 1.18 -9.96 -3.39
N GLY A 150 2.30 -9.25 -3.43
CA GLY A 150 2.91 -8.81 -4.69
C GLY A 150 4.25 -8.11 -4.46
N TYR A 151 4.60 -7.22 -5.37
CA TYR A 151 5.91 -6.57 -5.37
C TYR A 151 5.83 -5.08 -5.68
N ALA A 152 6.80 -4.31 -5.18
CA ALA A 152 7.14 -2.99 -5.68
C ALA A 152 8.54 -3.03 -6.28
N GLY A 153 8.67 -2.59 -7.54
CA GLY A 153 9.89 -2.68 -8.34
C GLY A 153 9.85 -3.83 -9.34
N SER A 154 10.00 -3.50 -10.63
CA SER A 154 10.04 -4.50 -11.71
C SER A 154 11.39 -5.20 -11.81
N ASP A 155 12.47 -4.60 -11.28
CA ASP A 155 13.77 -5.25 -11.16
C ASP A 155 13.76 -6.33 -10.09
N LYS A 156 13.98 -7.59 -10.48
CA LYS A 156 13.84 -8.77 -9.61
C LYS A 156 14.84 -8.79 -8.45
N GLU A 157 16.01 -8.14 -8.60
CA GLU A 157 17.07 -8.14 -7.58
C GLU A 157 16.75 -7.16 -6.45
N SER A 158 16.17 -5.99 -6.77
CA SER A 158 15.91 -4.89 -5.83
C SER A 158 14.43 -4.73 -5.44
N ARG A 159 13.52 -5.53 -6.00
CA ARG A 159 12.09 -5.43 -5.71
C ARG A 159 11.73 -5.73 -4.25
N LEU A 160 10.82 -4.96 -3.71
CA LEU A 160 10.29 -5.15 -2.37
C LEU A 160 9.11 -6.13 -2.42
N LYS A 161 9.13 -7.17 -1.59
CA LYS A 161 8.04 -8.14 -1.43
C LYS A 161 7.00 -7.56 -0.47
N LEU A 162 5.75 -7.51 -0.90
CA LEU A 162 4.67 -6.85 -0.18
C LEU A 162 3.57 -7.82 0.24
N LYS A 163 2.97 -7.53 1.38
CA LYS A 163 1.65 -8.00 1.77
C LYS A 163 0.78 -6.79 2.10
N VAL A 164 -0.45 -6.76 1.60
CA VAL A 164 -1.40 -5.69 1.84
C VAL A 164 -2.64 -6.29 2.48
N ILE A 165 -3.03 -5.76 3.63
CA ILE A 165 -4.24 -6.14 4.38
C ILE A 165 -5.17 -4.95 4.35
N ASN A 166 -6.34 -5.12 3.73
CA ASN A 166 -7.32 -4.07 3.53
C ASN A 166 -8.64 -4.40 4.21
N GLU A 167 -9.25 -3.41 4.82
CA GLU A 167 -10.63 -3.44 5.29
C GLU A 167 -11.64 -3.43 4.15
N LEU A 168 -11.35 -2.70 3.05
CA LEU A 168 -12.23 -2.50 1.90
C LEU A 168 -11.78 -3.32 0.68
N ALA A 169 -12.73 -3.89 -0.05
CA ALA A 169 -12.47 -4.64 -1.27
C ALA A 169 -11.88 -3.75 -2.39
N TRP A 170 -12.36 -2.51 -2.52
CA TRP A 170 -11.85 -1.60 -3.53
C TRP A 170 -10.40 -1.15 -3.25
N HIS A 171 -9.99 -1.03 -1.97
CA HIS A 171 -8.58 -0.80 -1.61
C HIS A 171 -7.70 -1.98 -2.04
N ASN A 172 -8.23 -3.20 -1.96
CA ASN A 172 -7.49 -4.37 -2.43
C ASN A 172 -7.40 -4.43 -3.96
N LEU A 173 -8.45 -3.99 -4.67
CA LEU A 173 -8.40 -3.81 -6.13
C LEU A 173 -7.37 -2.73 -6.51
N PHE A 174 -7.30 -1.63 -5.75
CA PHE A 174 -6.28 -0.60 -5.93
C PHE A 174 -4.87 -1.17 -5.74
N ALA A 175 -4.63 -1.91 -4.65
CA ALA A 175 -3.34 -2.56 -4.41
C ALA A 175 -2.97 -3.53 -5.56
N ARG A 176 -3.94 -4.30 -6.06
CA ARG A 176 -3.77 -5.20 -7.20
C ARG A 176 -3.44 -4.45 -8.50
N ASN A 177 -3.99 -3.26 -8.71
CA ASN A 177 -3.71 -2.43 -9.88
C ASN A 177 -2.33 -1.75 -9.77
N MET A 178 -1.97 -1.26 -8.59
CA MET A 178 -0.79 -0.41 -8.40
C MET A 178 0.50 -1.18 -8.11
N PHE A 179 0.42 -2.37 -7.50
CA PHE A 179 1.59 -3.19 -7.24
C PHE A 179 1.75 -4.28 -8.30
N ILE A 180 3.00 -4.73 -8.49
CA ILE A 180 3.31 -5.80 -9.44
C ILE A 180 2.72 -7.10 -8.91
N ARG A 181 1.91 -7.72 -9.74
CA ARG A 181 1.21 -8.97 -9.43
C ARG A 181 2.16 -10.16 -9.54
N PRO A 182 2.06 -11.16 -8.65
CA PRO A 182 2.72 -12.44 -8.87
C PRO A 182 2.10 -13.16 -10.08
N GLU A 183 2.88 -14.02 -10.71
CA GLU A 183 2.48 -14.76 -11.90
C GLU A 183 1.43 -15.85 -11.60
N SER A 184 1.40 -16.34 -10.34
CA SER A 184 0.46 -17.38 -9.91
C SER A 184 0.02 -17.18 -8.45
N ILE A 185 -1.06 -17.89 -8.07
CA ILE A 185 -1.51 -17.95 -6.67
C ILE A 185 -0.46 -18.65 -5.80
N ASP A 186 0.20 -19.68 -6.30
CA ASP A 186 1.25 -20.39 -5.57
C ASP A 186 2.44 -19.47 -5.28
N GLU A 187 2.85 -18.64 -6.24
CA GLU A 187 3.86 -17.62 -6.01
C GLU A 187 3.39 -16.64 -4.92
N ALA A 188 2.16 -16.13 -5.02
CA ALA A 188 1.59 -15.20 -4.06
C ALA A 188 1.60 -15.76 -2.63
N GLN A 189 1.26 -17.03 -2.45
CA GLN A 189 1.24 -17.72 -1.15
C GLN A 189 2.64 -17.88 -0.57
N ASN A 190 3.66 -18.06 -1.41
CA ASN A 190 5.04 -18.25 -1.01
C ASN A 190 5.81 -16.93 -0.80
N ILE A 191 5.21 -15.76 -1.09
CA ILE A 191 5.83 -14.46 -0.81
C ILE A 191 5.96 -14.27 0.71
N LYS A 192 7.21 -14.25 1.19
CA LYS A 192 7.55 -13.76 2.52
C LYS A 192 7.74 -12.24 2.42
N PRO A 193 6.84 -11.42 2.96
CA PRO A 193 6.90 -9.98 2.75
C PRO A 193 8.13 -9.34 3.41
N ASN A 194 8.72 -8.38 2.72
CA ASN A 194 9.69 -7.46 3.31
C ASN A 194 9.00 -6.31 4.02
N PHE A 195 7.79 -5.94 3.56
CA PHE A 195 6.93 -4.92 4.15
C PHE A 195 5.46 -5.35 4.08
N THR A 196 4.70 -5.00 5.12
CA THR A 196 3.24 -5.19 5.18
C THR A 196 2.55 -3.84 5.24
N ILE A 197 1.55 -3.63 4.38
CA ILE A 197 0.63 -2.50 4.48
C ILE A 197 -0.61 -2.98 5.23
N VAL A 198 -0.98 -2.26 6.27
CA VAL A 198 -2.22 -2.47 7.03
C VAL A 198 -3.07 -1.21 6.85
N SER A 199 -4.19 -1.33 6.14
CA SER A 199 -5.08 -0.23 5.82
C SER A 199 -6.47 -0.44 6.43
N ALA A 200 -6.82 0.41 7.39
CA ALA A 200 -8.07 0.42 8.14
C ALA A 200 -8.73 1.80 8.03
N PRO A 201 -9.31 2.16 6.86
CA PRO A 201 -9.81 3.50 6.59
C PRO A 201 -10.86 3.99 7.56
N HIS A 202 -11.70 3.10 8.10
CA HIS A 202 -12.75 3.47 9.05
C HIS A 202 -12.27 3.49 10.50
N PHE A 203 -11.03 3.05 10.80
CA PHE A 203 -10.43 3.24 12.10
C PHE A 203 -9.93 4.68 12.23
N LYS A 204 -10.48 5.42 13.17
CA LYS A 204 -10.11 6.81 13.46
C LYS A 204 -9.28 6.88 14.72
N ALA A 205 -8.09 7.49 14.64
CA ALA A 205 -7.26 7.74 15.81
C ALA A 205 -7.85 8.83 16.68
N ASN A 206 -7.55 8.75 17.97
CA ASN A 206 -7.78 9.84 18.90
C ASN A 206 -6.47 10.61 19.11
N PRO A 207 -6.31 11.85 18.61
CA PRO A 207 -5.05 12.59 18.68
C PRO A 207 -4.49 12.75 20.11
N LYS A 208 -5.37 12.81 21.11
CA LYS A 208 -4.94 12.96 22.51
C LYS A 208 -4.35 11.70 23.12
N LEU A 209 -4.67 10.52 22.55
CA LEU A 209 -4.30 9.22 23.11
C LEU A 209 -3.33 8.45 22.22
N ASP A 210 -3.34 8.72 20.91
CA ASP A 210 -2.68 7.90 19.91
C ASP A 210 -1.46 8.60 19.27
N GLY A 211 -1.13 9.83 19.75
CA GLY A 211 0.06 10.56 19.28
C GLY A 211 -0.02 11.05 17.83
N THR A 212 -1.22 11.13 17.26
CA THR A 212 -1.48 11.63 15.91
C THR A 212 -1.91 13.09 15.92
N HIS A 213 -1.87 13.78 14.77
CA HIS A 213 -2.33 15.17 14.68
C HIS A 213 -3.84 15.27 14.43
N SER A 214 -4.39 14.28 13.75
CA SER A 214 -5.81 14.18 13.44
C SER A 214 -6.34 12.76 13.63
N GLU A 215 -7.56 12.51 13.21
CA GLU A 215 -8.13 11.15 13.15
C GLU A 215 -7.45 10.25 12.11
N THR A 216 -6.71 10.86 11.17
CA THR A 216 -5.99 10.21 10.07
C THR A 216 -4.53 10.00 10.43
N PHE A 217 -3.95 8.91 9.96
CA PHE A 217 -2.53 8.63 10.12
C PHE A 217 -1.99 7.73 9.01
N VAL A 218 -0.74 7.98 8.65
CA VAL A 218 0.11 7.13 7.79
C VAL A 218 1.44 6.97 8.51
N ILE A 219 1.69 5.80 9.10
CA ILE A 219 2.87 5.57 9.93
C ILE A 219 3.74 4.51 9.29
N ILE A 220 5.04 4.79 9.13
CA ILE A 220 6.03 3.87 8.59
C ILE A 220 6.96 3.43 9.73
N SER A 221 7.05 2.13 9.96
CA SER A 221 8.06 1.52 10.83
C SER A 221 8.97 0.62 10.01
N PHE A 222 10.26 0.96 9.96
CA PHE A 222 11.27 0.17 9.27
C PHE A 222 11.65 -1.08 10.05
N LYS A 223 11.70 -1.00 11.39
CA LYS A 223 11.98 -2.13 12.28
C LYS A 223 10.89 -3.20 12.20
N HIS A 224 9.62 -2.78 12.30
CA HIS A 224 8.46 -3.67 12.24
C HIS A 224 8.05 -4.00 10.79
N LYS A 225 8.66 -3.32 9.79
CA LYS A 225 8.39 -3.52 8.36
C LYS A 225 6.90 -3.35 8.01
N VAL A 226 6.30 -2.31 8.57
CA VAL A 226 4.87 -2.02 8.45
C VAL A 226 4.64 -0.59 8.00
N ILE A 227 3.65 -0.42 7.12
CA ILE A 227 2.98 0.85 6.85
C ILE A 227 1.57 0.71 7.40
N LEU A 228 1.25 1.52 8.42
CA LEU A 228 -0.05 1.54 9.07
C LEU A 228 -0.84 2.77 8.61
N ILE A 229 -2.03 2.54 8.02
CA ILE A 229 -2.88 3.59 7.47
C ILE A 229 -4.26 3.49 8.11
N GLY A 230 -4.79 4.61 8.59
CA GLY A 230 -6.15 4.70 9.11
C GLY A 230 -6.75 6.09 8.98
N GLY A 231 -8.08 6.17 9.14
CA GLY A 231 -8.85 7.42 9.11
C GLY A 231 -8.98 8.09 7.74
N THR A 232 -8.52 7.44 6.66
CA THR A 232 -8.63 7.94 5.29
C THR A 232 -8.95 6.81 4.33
N GLU A 233 -9.85 7.06 3.40
CA GLU A 233 -10.16 6.16 2.28
C GLU A 233 -9.32 6.46 1.04
N TYR A 234 -8.51 7.53 1.01
CA TYR A 234 -7.66 7.85 -0.12
C TYR A 234 -6.59 6.77 -0.34
N ALA A 235 -6.81 5.90 -1.33
CA ALA A 235 -5.99 4.72 -1.56
C ALA A 235 -4.53 5.04 -1.98
N GLY A 236 -4.29 6.24 -2.52
CA GLY A 236 -2.97 6.71 -2.88
C GLY A 236 -1.95 6.76 -1.73
N GLU A 237 -2.39 6.71 -0.46
CA GLU A 237 -1.49 6.61 0.69
C GLU A 237 -0.73 5.27 0.72
N MET A 238 -1.34 4.16 0.27
CA MET A 238 -0.67 2.86 0.15
C MET A 238 0.50 2.94 -0.85
N LYS A 239 0.23 3.47 -2.04
CA LYS A 239 1.24 3.68 -3.09
C LYS A 239 2.38 4.56 -2.58
N LYS A 240 2.06 5.74 -2.07
CA LYS A 240 3.05 6.74 -1.63
C LYS A 240 3.79 6.32 -0.36
N GLY A 241 3.16 5.51 0.49
CA GLY A 241 3.82 4.87 1.63
C GLY A 241 4.95 3.94 1.18
N ILE A 242 4.69 3.06 0.22
CA ILE A 242 5.72 2.18 -0.36
C ILE A 242 6.79 2.97 -1.10
N PHE A 243 6.43 4.00 -1.86
CA PHE A 243 7.44 4.85 -2.48
C PHE A 243 8.36 5.52 -1.45
N SER A 244 7.82 5.95 -0.30
CA SER A 244 8.65 6.48 0.80
C SER A 244 9.62 5.42 1.34
N VAL A 245 9.18 4.17 1.48
CA VAL A 245 10.04 3.05 1.88
C VAL A 245 11.12 2.77 0.83
N MET A 246 10.76 2.74 -0.45
CA MET A 246 11.72 2.54 -1.54
C MET A 246 12.73 3.68 -1.64
N ASN A 247 12.29 4.95 -1.46
CA ASN A 247 13.18 6.11 -1.39
C ASN A 247 14.23 6.03 -0.25
N TYR A 248 13.92 5.29 0.81
CA TYR A 248 14.88 5.02 1.88
C TYR A 248 15.78 3.83 1.55
N LEU A 249 15.21 2.72 1.06
CA LEU A 249 15.93 1.46 0.90
C LEU A 249 16.81 1.39 -0.35
N LEU A 250 16.38 1.98 -1.47
CA LEU A 250 17.10 1.90 -2.74
C LEU A 250 18.46 2.62 -2.71
N PRO A 251 18.58 3.85 -2.17
CA PRO A 251 19.87 4.53 -2.07
C PRO A 251 20.90 3.77 -1.22
N MET A 252 20.46 3.01 -0.22
CA MET A 252 21.34 2.14 0.58
C MET A 252 21.91 0.94 -0.20
N GLN A 253 21.36 0.69 -1.40
CA GLN A 253 21.78 -0.36 -2.33
C GLN A 253 22.44 0.23 -3.60
N ASP A 254 22.88 1.49 -3.55
CA ASP A 254 23.44 2.24 -4.69
C ASP A 254 22.47 2.32 -5.88
N ILE A 255 21.15 2.36 -5.60
CA ILE A 255 20.09 2.51 -6.60
C ILE A 255 19.45 3.88 -6.43
N MET A 256 19.42 4.66 -7.51
CA MET A 256 18.75 5.97 -7.50
C MET A 256 17.23 5.78 -7.54
N SER A 257 16.53 6.33 -6.55
CA SER A 257 15.07 6.41 -6.54
C SER A 257 14.62 7.75 -7.11
N MET A 258 13.61 7.72 -8.01
CA MET A 258 13.20 8.91 -8.77
C MET A 258 11.67 9.05 -8.81
N HIS A 259 11.18 10.27 -8.57
CA HIS A 259 9.79 10.66 -8.81
C HIS A 259 9.73 11.32 -10.19
N CYS A 260 9.61 10.54 -11.23
CA CYS A 260 9.58 10.95 -12.62
C CYS A 260 8.78 9.96 -13.47
N SER A 261 8.30 10.37 -14.64
CA SER A 261 7.87 9.43 -15.68
C SER A 261 9.07 9.00 -16.52
N ALA A 262 9.00 7.84 -17.15
CA ALA A 262 10.07 7.33 -18.00
C ALA A 262 9.53 6.59 -19.23
N ASN A 263 10.21 6.74 -20.36
CA ASN A 263 9.95 5.96 -21.57
C ASN A 263 11.26 5.59 -22.28
N VAL A 264 11.18 4.64 -23.20
CA VAL A 264 12.32 4.19 -23.99
C VAL A 264 12.00 4.26 -25.50
N GLY A 265 12.95 4.82 -26.25
CA GLY A 265 12.89 4.91 -27.70
C GLY A 265 13.31 3.62 -28.41
N GLU A 266 13.11 3.57 -29.72
CA GLU A 266 13.46 2.43 -30.57
C GLU A 266 14.93 2.04 -30.52
N LYS A 267 15.81 3.01 -30.22
CA LYS A 267 17.27 2.80 -30.10
C LYS A 267 17.71 2.36 -28.70
N GLY A 268 16.76 2.13 -27.78
CA GLY A 268 17.04 1.81 -26.39
C GLY A 268 17.38 3.02 -25.51
N ASP A 269 17.27 4.22 -26.05
CA ASP A 269 17.48 5.47 -25.32
C ASP A 269 16.33 5.74 -24.34
N VAL A 270 16.65 5.93 -23.06
CA VAL A 270 15.68 6.20 -22.00
C VAL A 270 15.56 7.72 -21.77
N ALA A 271 14.34 8.22 -21.75
CA ALA A 271 14.03 9.59 -21.36
C ALA A 271 13.34 9.62 -20.00
N LEU A 272 13.76 10.54 -19.13
CA LEU A 272 13.20 10.77 -17.80
C LEU A 272 12.54 12.15 -17.75
N PHE A 273 11.31 12.20 -17.24
CA PHE A 273 10.52 13.44 -17.18
C PHE A 273 10.28 13.82 -15.71
N PHE A 274 11.02 14.79 -15.22
CA PHE A 274 10.86 15.36 -13.89
C PHE A 274 9.93 16.57 -13.91
N GLY A 275 9.14 16.74 -12.86
CA GLY A 275 8.24 17.89 -12.71
C GLY A 275 7.24 17.69 -11.58
N LEU A 276 6.54 18.74 -11.20
CA LEU A 276 5.49 18.71 -10.21
C LEU A 276 4.21 18.02 -10.74
N SER A 277 3.25 17.74 -9.87
CA SER A 277 1.95 17.21 -10.30
C SER A 277 1.26 18.21 -11.26
N GLY A 278 0.68 17.69 -12.35
CA GLY A 278 -0.02 18.52 -13.34
C GLY A 278 0.89 19.27 -14.34
N THR A 279 2.19 19.05 -14.35
CA THR A 279 3.13 19.70 -15.30
C THR A 279 3.25 18.96 -16.65
N GLY A 280 2.46 17.91 -16.86
CA GLY A 280 2.45 17.16 -18.12
C GLY A 280 3.45 16.01 -18.22
N LYS A 281 4.04 15.55 -17.10
CA LYS A 281 4.98 14.40 -17.11
C LYS A 281 4.37 13.18 -17.79
N THR A 282 3.18 12.76 -17.34
CA THR A 282 2.46 11.59 -17.90
C THR A 282 2.15 11.79 -19.37
N THR A 283 1.64 12.96 -19.75
CA THR A 283 1.32 13.29 -21.14
C THR A 283 2.56 13.23 -22.05
N LEU A 284 3.69 13.79 -21.60
CA LEU A 284 4.94 13.80 -22.37
C LEU A 284 5.58 12.40 -22.47
N SER A 285 5.46 11.58 -21.44
CA SER A 285 6.00 10.21 -21.44
C SER A 285 5.17 9.23 -22.26
N ALA A 286 3.90 9.55 -22.52
CA ALA A 286 2.95 8.76 -23.31
C ALA A 286 3.06 8.99 -24.84
N ASP A 287 4.29 9.21 -25.33
CA ASP A 287 4.56 9.34 -26.77
C ASP A 287 4.28 8.00 -27.48
N PRO A 288 3.42 7.95 -28.53
CA PRO A 288 3.09 6.71 -29.24
C PRO A 288 4.29 6.06 -29.96
N LYS A 289 5.39 6.80 -30.18
CA LYS A 289 6.63 6.30 -30.78
C LYS A 289 7.65 5.76 -29.75
N ARG A 290 7.35 5.88 -28.48
CA ARG A 290 8.23 5.44 -27.39
C ARG A 290 7.45 4.54 -26.43
N LYS A 291 8.06 3.49 -25.92
CA LYS A 291 7.41 2.58 -24.98
C LYS A 291 7.46 3.13 -23.57
N LEU A 292 6.32 3.22 -22.91
CA LEU A 292 6.23 3.66 -21.51
C LEU A 292 6.93 2.65 -20.59
N ILE A 293 7.85 3.11 -19.73
CA ILE A 293 8.40 2.32 -18.61
C ILE A 293 7.48 2.48 -17.40
N GLY A 294 7.08 3.70 -17.09
CA GLY A 294 6.12 4.04 -16.03
C GLY A 294 5.82 5.54 -16.00
N ASP A 295 4.76 5.92 -15.29
CA ASP A 295 4.26 7.30 -15.31
C ASP A 295 4.66 8.16 -14.10
N ASP A 296 5.17 7.57 -12.99
CA ASP A 296 5.38 8.34 -11.76
C ASP A 296 6.62 7.97 -10.92
N GLU A 297 6.93 6.67 -10.69
CA GLU A 297 7.94 6.24 -9.71
C GLU A 297 8.91 5.21 -10.29
N HIS A 298 10.22 5.52 -10.26
CA HIS A 298 11.25 4.69 -10.89
C HIS A 298 12.47 4.50 -9.99
N GLY A 299 13.16 3.38 -10.19
CA GLY A 299 14.52 3.16 -9.74
C GLY A 299 15.49 3.12 -10.93
N TRP A 300 16.74 3.49 -10.67
CA TRP A 300 17.82 3.40 -11.67
C TRP A 300 19.05 2.73 -11.04
N ASN A 301 19.38 1.54 -11.52
CA ASN A 301 20.51 0.75 -11.10
C ASN A 301 21.50 0.53 -12.28
N LYS A 302 22.51 -0.30 -12.07
CA LYS A 302 23.51 -0.66 -13.10
C LYS A 302 22.91 -1.29 -14.37
N ASN A 303 21.72 -1.89 -14.28
CA ASN A 303 21.03 -2.54 -15.39
C ASN A 303 20.10 -1.59 -16.16
N GLY A 304 19.85 -0.39 -15.63
CA GLY A 304 19.00 0.63 -16.25
C GLY A 304 17.87 1.12 -15.35
N VAL A 305 16.89 1.79 -15.97
CA VAL A 305 15.73 2.35 -15.30
C VAL A 305 14.62 1.30 -15.24
N PHE A 306 14.00 1.15 -14.08
CA PHE A 306 12.89 0.24 -13.87
C PHE A 306 11.73 0.94 -13.15
N ASN A 307 10.51 0.51 -13.44
CA ASN A 307 9.30 0.99 -12.77
C ASN A 307 9.17 0.39 -11.37
N ILE A 308 8.81 1.20 -10.38
CA ILE A 308 8.48 0.72 -9.03
C ILE A 308 7.06 0.16 -8.98
N GLU A 309 6.17 0.60 -9.88
CA GLU A 309 4.74 0.31 -9.86
C GLU A 309 4.34 -0.76 -10.88
N GLY A 310 3.20 -1.41 -10.61
CA GLY A 310 2.54 -2.32 -11.55
C GLY A 310 1.38 -1.67 -12.31
N GLY A 311 1.11 -0.40 -12.08
CA GLY A 311 0.01 0.36 -12.67
C GLY A 311 0.24 1.84 -12.73
N CYS A 312 -0.77 2.56 -13.19
CA CYS A 312 -0.78 4.01 -13.28
C CYS A 312 -1.88 4.61 -12.40
N TYR A 313 -1.61 5.78 -11.82
CA TYR A 313 -2.54 6.52 -10.97
C TYR A 313 -2.69 7.95 -11.50
N ALA A 314 -3.41 8.06 -12.61
CA ALA A 314 -3.55 9.29 -13.37
C ALA A 314 -4.58 10.24 -12.76
N LYS A 315 -4.40 11.56 -12.98
CA LYS A 315 -5.42 12.57 -12.71
C LYS A 315 -6.51 12.43 -13.76
N ALA A 316 -7.78 12.40 -13.34
CA ALA A 316 -8.91 12.17 -14.24
C ALA A 316 -9.74 13.43 -14.50
N ILE A 317 -9.53 14.55 -13.76
CA ILE A 317 -10.23 15.80 -14.06
C ILE A 317 -9.84 16.33 -15.45
N HIS A 318 -10.84 16.74 -16.22
CA HIS A 318 -10.71 17.19 -17.61
C HIS A 318 -10.13 16.16 -18.59
N LEU A 319 -10.18 14.87 -18.22
CA LEU A 319 -9.74 13.80 -19.09
C LEU A 319 -10.64 13.68 -20.30
N SER A 320 -10.04 13.70 -21.47
CA SER A 320 -10.77 13.52 -22.73
C SER A 320 -10.01 12.61 -23.69
N LYS A 321 -10.76 11.89 -24.50
CA LYS A 321 -10.20 10.99 -25.53
C LYS A 321 -9.33 11.72 -26.55
N GLN A 322 -9.58 13.01 -26.79
CA GLN A 322 -8.83 13.84 -27.73
C GLN A 322 -7.48 14.25 -27.18
N LYS A 323 -7.42 14.60 -25.88
CA LYS A 323 -6.19 15.12 -25.25
C LYS A 323 -5.28 14.01 -24.76
N GLU A 324 -5.85 12.98 -24.14
CA GLU A 324 -5.10 11.88 -23.48
C GLU A 324 -5.71 10.52 -23.82
N PRO A 325 -5.64 10.12 -25.12
CA PRO A 325 -6.31 8.91 -25.62
C PRO A 325 -5.86 7.63 -24.90
N GLN A 326 -4.58 7.52 -24.53
CA GLN A 326 -4.06 6.34 -23.84
C GLN A 326 -4.66 6.19 -22.44
N ILE A 327 -4.74 7.27 -21.67
CA ILE A 327 -5.35 7.25 -20.33
C ILE A 327 -6.84 7.01 -20.44
N TYR A 328 -7.53 7.70 -21.37
CA TYR A 328 -8.96 7.50 -21.59
C TYR A 328 -9.32 6.06 -21.95
N ASN A 329 -8.58 5.45 -22.88
CA ASN A 329 -8.79 4.07 -23.30
C ASN A 329 -8.42 3.03 -22.21
N ALA A 330 -7.63 3.41 -21.21
CA ALA A 330 -7.34 2.57 -20.06
C ALA A 330 -8.50 2.55 -19.04
N ILE A 331 -9.48 3.46 -19.14
CA ILE A 331 -10.66 3.45 -18.29
C ILE A 331 -11.65 2.42 -18.83
N LYS A 332 -11.58 1.25 -18.26
CA LYS A 332 -12.39 0.07 -18.63
C LYS A 332 -12.54 -0.86 -17.43
N TYR A 333 -13.17 -2.00 -17.63
CA TYR A 333 -13.30 -3.02 -16.58
C TYR A 333 -11.93 -3.33 -15.95
N GLY A 334 -11.85 -3.26 -14.60
CA GLY A 334 -10.63 -3.40 -13.82
C GLY A 334 -10.08 -2.06 -13.29
N THR A 335 -10.44 -0.93 -13.91
CA THR A 335 -10.06 0.41 -13.47
C THR A 335 -10.91 0.86 -12.28
N ILE A 336 -10.28 1.60 -11.37
CA ILE A 336 -10.96 2.35 -10.31
C ILE A 336 -10.92 3.83 -10.68
N LEU A 337 -12.07 4.49 -10.63
CA LEU A 337 -12.20 5.94 -10.62
C LEU A 337 -12.44 6.40 -9.19
N GLU A 338 -11.76 7.44 -8.76
CA GLU A 338 -11.96 8.03 -7.43
C GLU A 338 -12.53 9.44 -7.56
N ASN A 339 -13.67 9.65 -6.88
CA ASN A 339 -14.35 10.93 -6.73
C ASN A 339 -14.80 11.59 -8.05
N THR A 340 -14.96 10.83 -9.13
CA THR A 340 -15.60 11.33 -10.34
C THR A 340 -17.12 11.36 -10.13
N VAL A 341 -17.82 12.22 -10.90
CA VAL A 341 -19.27 12.27 -10.90
C VAL A 341 -19.80 11.30 -11.96
N THR A 342 -20.73 10.43 -11.54
CA THR A 342 -21.43 9.51 -12.43
C THR A 342 -22.87 9.99 -12.58
N ASN A 343 -23.36 10.14 -13.81
CA ASN A 343 -24.73 10.48 -14.12
C ASN A 343 -25.67 9.25 -13.92
N ASP A 344 -26.97 9.49 -13.90
CA ASP A 344 -27.99 8.43 -13.70
C ASP A 344 -27.94 7.32 -14.76
N ASP A 345 -27.45 7.62 -15.97
CA ASP A 345 -27.25 6.65 -17.06
C ASP A 345 -25.92 5.88 -16.98
N GLY A 346 -25.10 6.14 -15.94
CA GLY A 346 -23.79 5.51 -15.74
C GLY A 346 -22.64 6.19 -16.46
N THR A 347 -22.88 7.27 -17.22
CA THR A 347 -21.83 8.05 -17.85
C THR A 347 -21.01 8.81 -16.81
N VAL A 348 -19.71 8.97 -17.08
CA VAL A 348 -18.78 9.69 -16.17
C VAL A 348 -18.55 11.10 -16.69
N ASP A 349 -18.82 12.10 -15.86
CA ASP A 349 -18.46 13.48 -16.12
C ASP A 349 -17.07 13.78 -15.54
N PHE A 350 -16.07 13.83 -16.43
CA PHE A 350 -14.70 14.15 -16.05
C PHE A 350 -14.45 15.66 -15.84
N ASP A 351 -15.38 16.51 -16.21
CA ASP A 351 -15.27 17.96 -16.02
C ASP A 351 -15.90 18.43 -14.70
N ASP A 352 -16.72 17.59 -14.08
CA ASP A 352 -17.37 17.89 -12.81
C ASP A 352 -16.39 17.69 -11.63
N ASN A 353 -16.16 18.74 -10.86
CA ASN A 353 -15.29 18.78 -9.68
C ASN A 353 -16.07 18.88 -8.35
N THR A 354 -17.34 18.52 -8.34
CA THR A 354 -18.24 18.62 -7.17
C THR A 354 -17.61 18.01 -5.92
N TYR A 355 -16.93 16.87 -6.02
CA TYR A 355 -16.24 16.24 -4.88
C TYR A 355 -14.82 16.77 -4.68
N THR A 356 -14.08 17.02 -5.77
CA THR A 356 -12.70 17.49 -5.74
C THR A 356 -12.15 17.68 -7.16
N GLU A 357 -11.17 18.56 -7.32
CA GLU A 357 -10.34 18.62 -8.53
C GLU A 357 -9.30 17.48 -8.59
N ASN A 358 -9.13 16.70 -7.51
CA ASN A 358 -8.17 15.62 -7.44
C ASN A 358 -8.81 14.26 -7.76
N THR A 359 -9.68 14.22 -8.76
CA THR A 359 -10.21 12.95 -9.27
C THR A 359 -9.10 12.10 -9.85
N ARG A 360 -9.19 10.77 -9.67
CA ARG A 360 -8.13 9.84 -10.07
C ARG A 360 -8.67 8.63 -10.83
N ALA A 361 -7.80 8.07 -11.67
CA ALA A 361 -8.00 6.78 -12.31
C ALA A 361 -6.81 5.86 -11.98
N ALA A 362 -7.08 4.70 -11.34
CA ALA A 362 -6.09 3.69 -11.01
C ALA A 362 -6.32 2.45 -11.88
N TYR A 363 -5.35 2.11 -12.71
CA TYR A 363 -5.43 0.98 -13.64
C TYR A 363 -4.08 0.27 -13.77
N PRO A 364 -4.08 -1.04 -14.13
CA PRO A 364 -2.85 -1.78 -14.41
C PRO A 364 -2.09 -1.17 -15.58
N ILE A 365 -0.75 -1.20 -15.56
CA ILE A 365 0.08 -0.60 -16.61
C ILE A 365 -0.14 -1.26 -17.98
N ASP A 366 -0.49 -2.55 -18.00
CA ASP A 366 -0.81 -3.33 -19.22
C ASP A 366 -2.12 -2.89 -19.92
N TYR A 367 -2.83 -1.88 -19.35
CA TYR A 367 -3.94 -1.22 -20.05
C TYR A 367 -3.47 -0.14 -21.03
N ILE A 368 -2.24 0.30 -20.93
CA ILE A 368 -1.57 1.18 -21.89
C ILE A 368 -1.00 0.31 -23.03
N GLU A 369 -1.29 0.67 -24.28
CA GLU A 369 -0.95 -0.15 -25.45
C GLU A 369 0.56 -0.23 -25.74
N ASN A 370 1.31 0.81 -25.43
CA ASN A 370 2.72 0.91 -25.77
C ASN A 370 3.60 0.95 -24.52
N ILE A 371 3.78 -0.21 -23.88
CA ILE A 371 4.60 -0.36 -22.66
C ILE A 371 5.84 -1.21 -22.92
N VAL A 372 6.82 -1.08 -22.03
CA VAL A 372 7.94 -2.03 -21.92
C VAL A 372 7.43 -3.30 -21.26
N THR A 373 7.64 -4.43 -21.91
CA THR A 373 7.28 -5.77 -21.42
C THR A 373 8.44 -6.43 -20.70
#